data_23c5fb781743afbf1082ec79163eae5b
#
_entry.id   23c5fb781743afbf1082ec79163eae5b
#
_cell.length_a   1.000
_cell.length_b   1.000
_cell.length_c   1.000
_cell.angle_alpha   90.00
_cell.angle_beta   90.00
_cell.angle_gamma   90.00
#
_symmetry.space_group_name_H-M   'P 1'
#
loop_
_entity.id
_entity.type
_entity.pdbx_description
1 polymer ?
#
loop_
_entity_poly.entity_id
_entity_poly.type
_entity_poly.pdbx_seq_one_letter_code
_entity_poly.pdbx_strand_id
1 'polypeptide(L)'
;INKVYMNKKTVITGIGIVSPIGIGHQEFWKNLVSGNSGIAPMESLDLSKYECKEGAEVRNLNPEEFLGRKGLRYLNKGTKFLASSVRLALDDARLSLDDELTNQTGILIGSSLGNFSQTTDYFHDIVRENPSEISPMQSYDVALNSSINYASVVYKIKGFARTISSGFTSGIDAIGNAHKLI
;
A
#
# COMPACT_ATOMS: atom_id res chain seq x y z
N ILE A 1 -12.13 25.72 28.89
CA ILE A 1 -11.75 24.28 29.13
C ILE A 1 -10.38 24.12 28.53
N ASN A 2 -9.33 24.35 29.33
CA ASN A 2 -7.94 24.14 28.95
C ASN A 2 -7.68 22.64 28.95
N LYS A 3 -7.81 21.96 27.79
CA LYS A 3 -7.18 20.67 27.58
C LYS A 3 -5.67 20.89 27.63
N VAL A 4 -5.04 20.50 28.72
CA VAL A 4 -3.58 20.35 28.79
C VAL A 4 -3.23 19.34 27.67
N TYR A 5 -2.73 19.84 26.55
CA TYR A 5 -2.07 18.99 25.55
C TYR A 5 -0.80 18.48 26.25
N MET A 6 -0.92 17.30 26.88
CA MET A 6 0.29 16.59 27.29
C MET A 6 1.13 16.43 26.02
N ASN A 7 2.38 16.82 26.12
CA ASN A 7 3.37 16.79 25.03
C ASN A 7 3.71 15.30 24.75
N LYS A 8 2.75 14.56 24.19
CA LYS A 8 2.94 13.15 23.83
C LYS A 8 3.94 13.11 22.70
N LYS A 9 5.03 12.39 22.90
CA LYS A 9 6.02 12.14 21.87
C LYS A 9 5.55 10.97 21.03
N THR A 10 5.30 11.20 19.75
CA THR A 10 5.08 10.15 18.75
C THR A 10 6.41 9.72 18.19
N VAL A 11 6.63 8.42 18.05
CA VAL A 11 7.87 7.83 17.53
C VAL A 11 7.55 6.85 16.41
N ILE A 12 8.49 6.68 15.48
CA ILE A 12 8.46 5.64 14.46
C ILE A 12 9.19 4.43 15.05
N THR A 13 8.50 3.29 15.14
CA THR A 13 9.05 2.06 15.73
C THR A 13 9.45 1.01 14.70
N GLY A 14 8.98 1.12 13.47
CA GLY A 14 9.34 0.24 12.37
C GLY A 14 9.04 0.84 11.01
N ILE A 15 9.79 0.40 10.01
CA ILE A 15 9.70 0.88 8.63
C ILE A 15 9.59 -0.30 7.68
N GLY A 16 8.55 -0.32 6.86
CA GLY A 16 8.35 -1.29 5.78
C GLY A 16 8.44 -0.63 4.41
N ILE A 17 9.41 -1.02 3.61
CA ILE A 17 9.67 -0.43 2.30
C ILE A 17 9.45 -1.47 1.20
N VAL A 18 8.69 -1.10 0.18
CA VAL A 18 8.59 -1.80 -1.10
C VAL A 18 8.91 -0.79 -2.19
N SER A 19 10.04 -0.94 -2.82
CA SER A 19 10.54 0.02 -3.81
C SER A 19 11.29 -0.67 -4.95
N PRO A 20 11.50 0.02 -6.09
CA PRO A 20 12.29 -0.51 -7.20
C PRO A 20 13.76 -0.79 -6.88
N ILE A 21 14.30 -0.17 -5.83
CA ILE A 21 15.71 -0.36 -5.41
C ILE A 21 15.86 -1.26 -4.19
N GLY A 22 14.78 -1.85 -3.68
CA GLY A 22 14.87 -2.82 -2.59
C GLY A 22 13.56 -3.06 -1.87
N ILE A 23 13.45 -4.26 -1.33
CA ILE A 23 12.35 -4.73 -0.48
C ILE A 23 12.88 -4.80 0.96
N GLY A 24 12.21 -4.10 1.86
CA GLY A 24 12.68 -3.89 3.23
C GLY A 24 13.70 -2.74 3.35
N HIS A 25 13.85 -2.23 4.57
CA HIS A 25 14.64 -1.03 4.82
C HIS A 25 16.15 -1.24 4.60
N GLN A 26 16.67 -2.44 4.86
CA GLN A 26 18.11 -2.74 4.75
C GLN A 26 18.59 -2.73 3.30
N GLU A 27 17.89 -3.45 2.41
CA GLU A 27 18.21 -3.49 0.99
C GLU A 27 18.02 -2.12 0.35
N PHE A 28 16.89 -1.46 0.65
CA PHE A 28 16.62 -0.10 0.20
C PHE A 28 17.76 0.86 0.57
N TRP A 29 18.16 0.87 1.84
CA TRP A 29 19.23 1.76 2.31
C TRP A 29 20.57 1.49 1.65
N LYS A 30 20.95 0.20 1.56
CA LYS A 30 22.19 -0.23 0.89
C LYS A 30 22.24 0.29 -0.55
N ASN A 31 21.18 0.09 -1.31
CA ASN A 31 21.10 0.49 -2.70
C ASN A 31 21.04 2.03 -2.86
N LEU A 32 20.31 2.71 -1.96
CA LEU A 32 20.23 4.16 -1.96
C LEU A 32 21.61 4.82 -1.76
N VAL A 33 22.37 4.40 -0.74
CA VAL A 33 23.69 4.99 -0.47
C VAL A 33 24.74 4.60 -1.50
N SER A 34 24.53 3.49 -2.21
CA SER A 34 25.39 3.09 -3.34
C SER A 34 25.06 3.81 -4.64
N GLY A 35 24.03 4.68 -4.66
CA GLY A 35 23.60 5.39 -5.86
C GLY A 35 22.93 4.49 -6.91
N ASN A 36 22.45 3.31 -6.53
CA ASN A 36 21.75 2.41 -7.44
C ASN A 36 20.41 3.01 -7.87
N SER A 37 20.16 3.04 -9.19
CA SER A 37 18.90 3.48 -9.76
C SER A 37 17.95 2.32 -9.99
N GLY A 38 16.68 2.53 -9.68
CA GLY A 38 15.60 1.60 -10.05
C GLY A 38 14.99 1.89 -11.43
N ILE A 39 15.46 2.92 -12.13
CA ILE A 39 14.98 3.28 -13.46
C ILE A 39 15.61 2.32 -14.48
N ALA A 40 14.77 1.69 -15.27
CA ALA A 40 15.18 0.76 -16.33
C ALA A 40 14.05 0.66 -17.38
N PRO A 41 14.28 0.04 -18.53
CA PRO A 41 13.19 -0.24 -19.47
C PRO A 41 12.03 -0.95 -18.79
N MET A 42 10.82 -0.45 -19.00
CA MET A 42 9.60 -1.02 -18.39
C MET A 42 9.20 -2.30 -19.08
N GLU A 43 8.83 -3.31 -18.28
CA GLU A 43 8.42 -4.63 -18.75
C GLU A 43 6.92 -4.90 -18.55
N SER A 44 6.28 -4.18 -17.60
CA SER A 44 4.88 -4.41 -17.25
C SER A 44 3.88 -3.70 -18.18
N LEU A 45 4.35 -2.82 -19.06
CA LEU A 45 3.52 -2.03 -19.97
C LEU A 45 4.04 -2.08 -21.40
N ASP A 46 3.14 -2.18 -22.37
CA ASP A 46 3.49 -1.94 -23.77
C ASP A 46 3.67 -0.45 -24.06
N LEU A 47 4.91 -0.01 -24.08
CA LEU A 47 5.29 1.37 -24.34
C LEU A 47 5.71 1.61 -25.80
N SER A 48 5.38 0.72 -26.74
CA SER A 48 5.78 0.84 -28.15
C SER A 48 5.36 2.17 -28.79
N LYS A 49 4.23 2.72 -28.35
CA LYS A 49 3.63 3.98 -28.86
C LYS A 49 4.08 5.24 -28.10
N TYR A 50 4.92 5.11 -27.08
CA TYR A 50 5.33 6.22 -26.22
C TYR A 50 6.81 6.52 -26.42
N GLU A 51 7.20 7.79 -26.26
CA GLU A 51 8.61 8.21 -26.35
C GLU A 51 9.42 7.73 -25.15
N CYS A 52 8.87 7.89 -23.93
CA CYS A 52 9.49 7.43 -22.69
C CYS A 52 9.21 5.93 -22.52
N LYS A 53 10.27 5.14 -22.48
CA LYS A 53 10.20 3.67 -22.32
C LYS A 53 10.81 3.17 -21.01
N GLU A 54 11.30 4.08 -20.19
CA GLU A 54 11.93 3.79 -18.93
C GLU A 54 11.05 4.20 -17.74
N GLY A 55 11.15 3.46 -16.67
CA GLY A 55 10.45 3.73 -15.42
C GLY A 55 11.02 2.91 -14.28
N ALA A 56 10.58 3.20 -13.08
CA ALA A 56 11.01 2.48 -11.88
C ALA A 56 9.92 1.50 -11.43
N GLU A 57 10.11 0.22 -11.72
CA GLU A 57 9.18 -0.85 -11.38
C GLU A 57 9.68 -1.69 -10.21
N VAL A 58 8.80 -2.03 -9.30
CA VAL A 58 9.07 -3.07 -8.30
C VAL A 58 8.96 -4.44 -8.98
N ARG A 59 10.10 -5.11 -9.18
CA ARG A 59 10.19 -6.38 -9.91
C ARG A 59 10.34 -7.59 -8.99
N ASN A 60 11.00 -7.42 -7.85
CA ASN A 60 11.46 -8.52 -7.00
C ASN A 60 10.55 -8.78 -5.79
N LEU A 61 9.35 -8.19 -5.72
CA LEU A 61 8.41 -8.51 -4.66
C LEU A 61 7.76 -9.86 -4.92
N ASN A 62 7.94 -10.80 -4.00
CA ASN A 62 7.14 -12.00 -3.90
C ASN A 62 6.06 -11.81 -2.81
N PRO A 63 4.82 -11.47 -3.15
CA PRO A 63 3.80 -11.22 -2.14
C PRO A 63 3.44 -12.46 -1.30
N GLU A 64 3.70 -13.68 -1.81
CA GLU A 64 3.40 -14.93 -1.10
C GLU A 64 4.21 -15.05 0.21
N GLU A 65 5.42 -14.50 0.23
CA GLU A 65 6.29 -14.52 1.42
C GLU A 65 5.70 -13.70 2.59
N PHE A 66 4.97 -12.64 2.27
CA PHE A 66 4.41 -11.71 3.25
C PHE A 66 2.96 -11.99 3.60
N LEU A 67 2.17 -12.49 2.64
CA LEU A 67 0.71 -12.57 2.72
C LEU A 67 0.18 -14.00 2.64
N GLY A 68 1.05 -14.97 2.36
CA GLY A 68 0.63 -16.34 2.03
C GLY A 68 -0.03 -16.42 0.64
N ARG A 69 -0.41 -17.63 0.23
CA ARG A 69 -0.90 -17.88 -1.14
C ARG A 69 -2.38 -17.58 -1.36
N LYS A 70 -3.18 -17.60 -0.28
CA LYS A 70 -4.63 -17.58 -0.40
C LYS A 70 -5.14 -16.20 -0.82
N GLY A 71 -5.86 -16.13 -1.92
CA GLY A 71 -6.57 -14.91 -2.35
C GLY A 71 -5.72 -13.90 -3.12
N LEU A 72 -4.39 -14.06 -3.25
CA LEU A 72 -3.50 -13.10 -3.89
C LEU A 72 -3.85 -12.76 -5.35
N ARG A 73 -4.43 -13.72 -6.08
CA ARG A 73 -4.80 -13.52 -7.49
C ARG A 73 -5.86 -12.44 -7.71
N TYR A 74 -6.65 -12.14 -6.67
CA TYR A 74 -7.72 -11.17 -6.74
C TYR A 74 -7.29 -9.76 -6.33
N LEU A 75 -6.06 -9.61 -5.86
CA LEU A 75 -5.53 -8.33 -5.38
C LEU A 75 -4.75 -7.62 -6.49
N ASN A 76 -4.98 -6.33 -6.60
CA ASN A 76 -4.16 -5.49 -7.46
C ASN A 76 -2.73 -5.32 -6.89
N LYS A 77 -1.86 -4.76 -7.74
CA LYS A 77 -0.44 -4.55 -7.41
C LYS A 77 -0.26 -3.60 -6.20
N GLY A 78 -1.06 -2.53 -6.14
CA GLY A 78 -1.01 -1.55 -5.04
C GLY A 78 -1.39 -2.15 -3.70
N THR A 79 -2.44 -2.97 -3.66
CA THR A 79 -2.86 -3.69 -2.44
C THR A 79 -1.78 -4.68 -1.97
N LYS A 80 -1.15 -5.40 -2.88
CA LYS A 80 -0.01 -6.29 -2.55
C LYS A 80 1.16 -5.50 -1.97
N PHE A 81 1.51 -4.36 -2.56
CA PHE A 81 2.58 -3.50 -2.06
C PHE A 81 2.29 -2.98 -0.67
N LEU A 82 1.08 -2.43 -0.45
CA LEU A 82 0.67 -1.93 0.84
C LEU A 82 0.73 -3.02 1.91
N ALA A 83 0.08 -4.15 1.67
CA ALA A 83 0.02 -5.22 2.67
C ALA A 83 1.42 -5.80 2.98
N SER A 84 2.29 -5.96 1.97
CA SER A 84 3.69 -6.37 2.19
C SER A 84 4.46 -5.32 2.99
N SER A 85 4.26 -4.03 2.73
CA SER A 85 4.90 -2.96 3.52
C SER A 85 4.44 -2.96 4.97
N VAL A 86 3.16 -3.20 5.23
CA VAL A 86 2.65 -3.34 6.61
C VAL A 86 3.34 -4.51 7.32
N ARG A 87 3.48 -5.67 6.67
CA ARG A 87 4.18 -6.82 7.24
C ARG A 87 5.62 -6.47 7.59
N LEU A 88 6.36 -5.89 6.64
CA LEU A 88 7.74 -5.47 6.84
C LEU A 88 7.88 -4.47 7.99
N ALA A 89 6.94 -3.53 8.13
CA ALA A 89 6.97 -2.55 9.22
C ALA A 89 6.72 -3.19 10.59
N LEU A 90 5.80 -4.16 10.67
CA LEU A 90 5.53 -4.92 11.90
C LEU A 90 6.74 -5.77 12.31
N ASP A 91 7.38 -6.41 11.33
CA ASP A 91 8.58 -7.24 11.58
C ASP A 91 9.76 -6.37 12.02
N ASP A 92 9.99 -5.22 11.41
CA ASP A 92 11.03 -4.26 11.79
C ASP A 92 10.78 -3.72 13.21
N ALA A 93 9.54 -3.39 13.54
CA ALA A 93 9.12 -2.99 14.88
C ALA A 93 9.19 -4.14 15.90
N ARG A 94 9.38 -5.38 15.47
CA ARG A 94 9.24 -6.60 16.27
C ARG A 94 7.89 -6.66 17.01
N LEU A 95 6.84 -6.19 16.33
CA LEU A 95 5.52 -6.06 16.88
C LEU A 95 4.63 -7.21 16.41
N SER A 96 4.13 -8.00 17.36
CA SER A 96 3.06 -8.98 17.13
C SER A 96 1.74 -8.37 17.56
N LEU A 97 0.78 -8.33 16.66
CA LEU A 97 -0.56 -7.84 16.96
C LEU A 97 -1.36 -8.95 17.65
N ASP A 98 -1.48 -8.88 18.96
CA ASP A 98 -2.38 -9.69 19.76
C ASP A 98 -3.82 -9.10 19.79
N ASP A 99 -4.74 -9.75 20.49
CA ASP A 99 -6.14 -9.31 20.52
C ASP A 99 -6.33 -7.93 21.17
N GLU A 100 -5.48 -7.52 22.10
CA GLU A 100 -5.54 -6.20 22.73
C GLU A 100 -5.01 -5.13 21.79
N LEU A 101 -3.81 -5.34 21.24
CA LEU A 101 -3.17 -4.40 20.30
C LEU A 101 -3.98 -4.22 19.02
N THR A 102 -4.62 -5.28 18.50
CA THR A 102 -5.46 -5.15 17.30
C THR A 102 -6.62 -4.18 17.47
N ASN A 103 -7.18 -4.08 18.69
CA ASN A 103 -8.25 -3.12 18.99
C ASN A 103 -7.73 -1.66 19.11
N GLN A 104 -6.49 -1.49 19.53
CA GLN A 104 -5.85 -0.19 19.70
C GLN A 104 -5.07 0.28 18.47
N THR A 105 -4.77 -0.62 17.55
CA THR A 105 -4.01 -0.32 16.32
C THR A 105 -4.95 0.23 15.24
N GLY A 106 -4.63 1.41 14.74
CA GLY A 106 -5.25 1.99 13.56
C GLY A 106 -4.36 1.85 12.32
N ILE A 107 -4.96 2.06 11.15
CA ILE A 107 -4.24 2.11 9.88
C ILE A 107 -4.68 3.33 9.07
N LEU A 108 -3.71 4.13 8.63
CA LEU A 108 -3.91 5.24 7.73
C LEU A 108 -3.03 5.05 6.51
N ILE A 109 -3.61 5.21 5.33
CA ILE A 109 -2.84 5.21 4.09
C ILE A 109 -3.01 6.52 3.34
N GLY A 110 -1.93 6.97 2.73
CA GLY A 110 -1.94 8.06 1.77
C GLY A 110 -1.77 7.49 0.36
N SER A 111 -2.71 7.79 -0.53
CA SER A 111 -2.62 7.38 -1.93
C SER A 111 -3.20 8.45 -2.82
N SER A 112 -2.47 8.81 -3.87
CA SER A 112 -2.92 9.82 -4.83
C SER A 112 -3.99 9.26 -5.77
N LEU A 113 -3.74 8.11 -6.36
CA LEU A 113 -4.57 7.50 -7.40
C LEU A 113 -5.28 6.22 -6.92
N GLY A 114 -4.89 5.67 -5.76
CA GLY A 114 -5.44 4.41 -5.25
C GLY A 114 -5.32 3.28 -6.26
N ASN A 115 -6.43 2.66 -6.55
CA ASN A 115 -6.54 1.54 -7.50
C ASN A 115 -7.02 2.00 -8.88
N PHE A 116 -6.55 3.17 -9.35
CA PHE A 116 -7.03 3.79 -10.59
C PHE A 116 -6.94 2.87 -11.81
N SER A 117 -5.85 2.12 -11.97
CA SER A 117 -5.71 1.14 -13.06
C SER A 117 -6.82 0.10 -13.02
N GLN A 118 -7.03 -0.53 -11.87
CA GLN A 118 -8.10 -1.53 -11.70
C GLN A 118 -9.49 -0.94 -11.95
N THR A 119 -9.70 0.30 -11.49
CA THR A 119 -10.95 1.02 -11.72
C THR A 119 -11.19 1.25 -13.21
N THR A 120 -10.15 1.68 -13.93
CA THR A 120 -10.20 1.93 -15.36
C THR A 120 -10.50 0.66 -16.13
N ASP A 121 -9.80 -0.44 -15.84
CA ASP A 121 -9.99 -1.74 -16.47
C ASP A 121 -11.41 -2.25 -16.25
N TYR A 122 -11.91 -2.18 -15.01
CA TYR A 122 -13.25 -2.61 -14.66
C TYR A 122 -14.35 -1.81 -15.40
N PHE A 123 -14.23 -0.49 -15.47
CA PHE A 123 -15.20 0.32 -16.21
C PHE A 123 -15.08 0.13 -17.73
N HIS A 124 -13.89 -0.12 -18.23
CA HIS A 124 -13.67 -0.45 -19.62
C HIS A 124 -14.36 -1.75 -20.02
N ASP A 125 -14.26 -2.78 -19.16
CA ASP A 125 -14.94 -4.06 -19.36
C ASP A 125 -16.48 -3.89 -19.33
N ILE A 126 -17.01 -3.10 -18.37
CA ILE A 126 -18.45 -2.78 -18.31
C ILE A 126 -18.97 -2.14 -19.61
N VAL A 127 -18.17 -1.27 -20.22
CA VAL A 127 -18.59 -0.57 -21.45
C VAL A 127 -18.49 -1.44 -22.69
N ARG A 128 -17.54 -2.37 -22.73
CA ARG A 128 -17.27 -3.21 -23.90
C ARG A 128 -17.99 -4.56 -23.88
N GLU A 129 -18.18 -5.11 -22.72
CA GLU A 129 -18.81 -6.41 -22.52
C GLU A 129 -20.26 -6.24 -22.04
N ASN A 130 -20.99 -7.34 -22.05
CA ASN A 130 -22.32 -7.35 -21.43
C ASN A 130 -22.13 -7.25 -19.89
N PRO A 131 -22.71 -6.26 -19.20
CA PRO A 131 -22.58 -6.11 -17.75
C PRO A 131 -22.94 -7.38 -16.96
N SER A 132 -23.76 -8.27 -17.53
CA SER A 132 -24.13 -9.54 -16.90
C SER A 132 -23.00 -10.58 -16.90
N GLU A 133 -21.96 -10.39 -17.69
CA GLU A 133 -20.84 -11.32 -17.84
C GLU A 133 -19.65 -10.91 -16.95
N ILE A 134 -19.68 -9.69 -16.41
CA ILE A 134 -18.62 -9.19 -15.54
C ILE A 134 -18.71 -9.82 -14.16
N SER A 135 -17.60 -10.39 -13.70
CA SER A 135 -17.55 -11.00 -12.39
C SER A 135 -17.72 -9.94 -11.27
N PRO A 136 -18.70 -10.10 -10.36
CA PRO A 136 -18.84 -9.22 -9.20
C PRO A 136 -17.56 -9.15 -8.33
N MET A 137 -16.70 -10.17 -8.41
CA MET A 137 -15.43 -10.20 -7.66
C MET A 137 -14.43 -9.17 -8.16
N GLN A 138 -14.53 -8.71 -9.40
CA GLN A 138 -13.67 -7.64 -9.91
C GLN A 138 -13.95 -6.29 -9.23
N SER A 139 -15.21 -6.05 -8.81
CA SER A 139 -15.58 -4.80 -8.13
C SER A 139 -14.95 -4.64 -6.75
N TYR A 140 -14.47 -5.73 -6.16
CA TYR A 140 -13.97 -5.75 -4.78
C TYR A 140 -12.75 -4.84 -4.58
N ASP A 141 -11.90 -4.70 -5.59
CA ASP A 141 -10.64 -3.96 -5.52
C ASP A 141 -10.66 -2.64 -6.33
N VAL A 142 -11.84 -2.18 -6.73
CA VAL A 142 -12.02 -0.93 -7.50
C VAL A 142 -12.00 0.30 -6.60
N ALA A 143 -12.54 0.21 -5.38
CA ALA A 143 -12.66 1.35 -4.49
C ALA A 143 -11.31 1.86 -3.99
N LEU A 144 -11.17 3.18 -3.83
CA LEU A 144 -9.95 3.83 -3.33
C LEU A 144 -9.47 3.27 -1.98
N ASN A 145 -10.40 2.80 -1.16
CA ASN A 145 -10.14 2.25 0.17
C ASN A 145 -10.05 0.72 0.22
N SER A 146 -10.07 0.01 -0.88
CA SER A 146 -10.01 -1.46 -0.90
C SER A 146 -8.69 -1.99 -0.33
N SER A 147 -7.57 -1.33 -0.63
CA SER A 147 -6.26 -1.73 -0.11
C SER A 147 -6.18 -1.67 1.42
N ILE A 148 -6.75 -0.64 2.06
CA ILE A 148 -6.76 -0.54 3.52
C ILE A 148 -7.70 -1.57 4.14
N ASN A 149 -8.84 -1.85 3.52
CA ASN A 149 -9.77 -2.86 3.98
C ASN A 149 -9.10 -4.24 3.98
N TYR A 150 -8.39 -4.58 2.89
CA TYR A 150 -7.64 -5.83 2.82
C TYR A 150 -6.57 -5.92 3.93
N ALA A 151 -5.76 -4.90 4.11
CA ALA A 151 -4.73 -4.87 5.15
C ALA A 151 -5.35 -5.00 6.56
N SER A 152 -6.45 -4.29 6.83
CA SER A 152 -7.16 -4.39 8.12
C SER A 152 -7.65 -5.82 8.41
N VAL A 153 -8.18 -6.52 7.40
CA VAL A 153 -8.65 -7.91 7.55
C VAL A 153 -7.49 -8.86 7.79
N VAL A 154 -6.42 -8.77 6.97
CA VAL A 154 -5.27 -9.70 7.04
C VAL A 154 -4.53 -9.56 8.37
N TYR A 155 -4.32 -8.33 8.83
CA TYR A 155 -3.60 -8.06 10.08
C TYR A 155 -4.53 -7.92 11.29
N LYS A 156 -5.84 -8.17 11.10
CA LYS A 156 -6.87 -8.08 12.14
C LYS A 156 -6.93 -6.72 12.85
N ILE A 157 -6.55 -5.64 12.15
CA ILE A 157 -6.57 -4.28 12.69
C ILE A 157 -8.03 -3.85 12.83
N LYS A 158 -8.46 -3.55 14.06
CA LYS A 158 -9.85 -3.21 14.39
C LYS A 158 -10.04 -1.75 14.80
N GLY A 159 -8.95 -1.02 14.96
CA GLY A 159 -9.00 0.40 15.30
C GLY A 159 -9.35 1.26 14.08
N PHE A 160 -8.97 2.53 14.16
CA PHE A 160 -9.29 3.52 13.14
C PHE A 160 -8.66 3.17 11.79
N ALA A 161 -9.46 3.22 10.72
CA ALA A 161 -8.99 2.98 9.35
C ALA A 161 -9.42 4.13 8.42
N ARG A 162 -8.48 4.76 7.71
CA ARG A 162 -8.75 5.84 6.77
C ARG A 162 -7.78 5.88 5.60
N THR A 163 -8.30 6.06 4.40
CA THR A 163 -7.54 6.43 3.21
C THR A 163 -7.57 7.95 3.03
N ILE A 164 -6.40 8.55 2.79
CA ILE A 164 -6.22 9.97 2.55
C ILE A 164 -5.74 10.15 1.11
N SER A 165 -6.48 10.95 0.35
CA SER A 165 -6.14 11.27 -1.03
C SER A 165 -6.11 12.79 -1.18
N SER A 166 -4.91 13.36 -1.14
CA SER A 166 -4.61 14.78 -1.29
C SER A 166 -3.56 15.03 -2.37
N GLY A 167 -3.54 14.17 -3.39
CA GLY A 167 -2.56 14.25 -4.46
C GLY A 167 -1.17 13.78 -4.02
N PHE A 168 -0.12 14.49 -4.43
CA PHE A 168 1.27 14.10 -4.17
C PHE A 168 1.66 14.15 -2.69
N THR A 169 0.90 14.87 -1.86
CA THR A 169 1.17 14.99 -0.41
C THR A 169 0.50 13.91 0.44
N SER A 170 -0.29 13.02 -0.15
CA SER A 170 -1.12 12.04 0.55
C SER A 170 -0.36 11.24 1.61
N GLY A 171 0.86 10.81 1.32
CA GLY A 171 1.68 10.03 2.24
C GLY A 171 2.07 10.82 3.49
N ILE A 172 2.51 12.08 3.32
CA ILE A 172 2.89 12.97 4.44
C ILE A 172 1.64 13.34 5.24
N ASP A 173 0.52 13.57 4.56
CA ASP A 173 -0.75 13.86 5.21
C ASP A 173 -1.25 12.67 6.06
N ALA A 174 -1.03 11.44 5.60
CA ALA A 174 -1.34 10.24 6.38
C ALA A 174 -0.51 10.20 7.68
N ILE A 175 0.79 10.46 7.61
CA ILE A 175 1.67 10.52 8.78
C ILE A 175 1.22 11.62 9.75
N GLY A 176 0.93 12.82 9.23
CA GLY A 176 0.45 13.94 10.04
C GLY A 176 -0.90 13.67 10.71
N ASN A 177 -1.80 12.97 10.03
CA ASN A 177 -3.07 12.54 10.63
C ASN A 177 -2.87 11.44 11.68
N ALA A 178 -1.98 10.48 11.44
CA ALA A 178 -1.64 9.44 12.42
C ALA A 178 -1.10 10.09 13.70
N HIS A 179 -0.16 11.04 13.60
CA HIS A 179 0.36 11.78 14.75
C HIS A 179 -0.72 12.47 15.58
N LYS A 180 -1.77 13.00 14.94
CA LYS A 180 -2.88 13.66 15.66
C LYS A 180 -3.82 12.69 16.38
N LEU A 181 -3.84 11.42 15.98
CA LEU A 181 -4.70 10.39 16.58
C LEU A 181 -4.05 9.68 17.76
N ILE A 182 -2.73 9.71 17.87
CA ILE A 182 -1.95 9.19 19.01
C ILE A 182 -1.85 10.24 20.11
#